data_c9b3b4b87a2f2fb541a1ff855e82f03e
#
_entry.id   c9b3b4b87a2f2fb541a1ff855e82f03e
#
_cell.length_a   1.000
_cell.length_b   1.000
_cell.length_c   1.000
_cell.angle_alpha   90.00
_cell.angle_beta   90.00
_cell.angle_gamma   90.00
#
_symmetry.space_group_name_H-M   'P 1'
#
loop_
_entity.id
_entity.type
_entity.pdbx_description
1 polymer ?
#
loop_
_entity_poly.entity_id
_entity_poly.type
_entity_poly.pdbx_seq_one_letter_code
_entity_poly.pdbx_strand_id
1 'polypeptide(L)'
;MPDTPPVEDLGDGVWSLPVPIPGNPLGFTYVYVLTGSEGPVLIDTGWDHDDAWDALVKGLARTGHTVQEVRGAVLTHFHPDHTGLTGRLREASGAWLAMHPADIAVTEHLLSRDDDTRRRELADQMRAAGFPADDTAELLAGPRYSPPPVVPDLPLADGARVDLPGRDLRAVWTPGHTPGHLCLHLADGGRLFTGDHVLPRITPHVGQFPLTADAGDPLGDFLASQRIIGDLPGADSLVCLPSHERRFGGLRTRAAEIMEHHEDRLAEILLLLRTTGAATLWETSRGLTWRRPWADMSVRSRHMAAAETAAHLRLTEERGLTTRTGTPDLPRWAAVTGPDAPA
;
A
#
# COMPACT_ATOMS: atom_id res chain seq x y z
N MET A 1 -11.99 2.75 -19.35
CA MET A 1 -10.76 2.78 -18.55
C MET A 1 -10.31 4.23 -18.52
N PRO A 2 -9.73 4.75 -17.43
CA PRO A 2 -9.07 6.05 -17.51
C PRO A 2 -7.99 5.99 -18.58
N ASP A 3 -7.87 7.07 -19.39
CA ASP A 3 -6.83 7.14 -20.40
C ASP A 3 -5.46 7.03 -19.72
N THR A 4 -4.66 6.05 -20.15
CA THR A 4 -3.28 5.90 -19.65
C THR A 4 -2.48 7.13 -20.09
N PRO A 5 -1.87 7.90 -19.17
CA PRO A 5 -1.08 9.07 -19.53
C PRO A 5 0.13 8.67 -20.38
N PRO A 6 0.76 9.61 -21.11
CA PRO A 6 1.97 9.32 -21.85
C PRO A 6 3.16 9.12 -20.90
N VAL A 7 4.21 8.46 -21.41
CA VAL A 7 5.57 8.50 -20.81
C VAL A 7 6.04 9.94 -20.79
N GLU A 8 6.48 10.42 -19.63
CA GLU A 8 6.87 11.82 -19.44
C GLU A 8 8.32 11.94 -18.94
N ASP A 9 9.08 12.83 -19.56
CA ASP A 9 10.37 13.27 -19.03
C ASP A 9 10.13 14.32 -17.95
N LEU A 10 10.52 14.00 -16.72
CA LEU A 10 10.38 14.88 -15.56
C LEU A 10 11.61 15.77 -15.33
N GLY A 11 12.60 15.69 -16.23
CA GLY A 11 13.88 16.38 -16.13
C GLY A 11 14.89 15.67 -15.23
N ASP A 12 16.15 16.08 -15.33
CA ASP A 12 17.26 15.56 -14.52
C ASP A 12 17.42 14.03 -14.58
N GLY A 13 17.11 13.41 -15.73
CA GLY A 13 17.18 11.96 -15.90
C GLY A 13 16.13 11.16 -15.13
N VAL A 14 15.02 11.77 -14.76
CA VAL A 14 13.87 11.12 -14.12
C VAL A 14 12.72 11.05 -15.11
N TRP A 15 12.13 9.87 -15.27
CA TRP A 15 11.00 9.63 -16.17
C TRP A 15 9.87 8.93 -15.43
N SER A 16 8.61 9.18 -15.83
CA SER A 16 7.44 8.44 -15.37
C SER A 16 6.87 7.58 -16.49
N LEU A 17 6.75 6.30 -16.25
CA LEU A 17 6.21 5.31 -17.16
C LEU A 17 4.88 4.78 -16.57
N PRO A 18 3.72 5.10 -17.14
CA PRO A 18 2.46 4.51 -16.72
C PRO A 18 2.36 3.06 -17.23
N VAL A 19 2.41 2.11 -16.31
CA VAL A 19 2.29 0.68 -16.60
C VAL A 19 0.86 0.24 -16.27
N PRO A 20 0.08 -0.31 -17.23
CA PRO A 20 -1.32 -0.59 -17.02
C PRO A 20 -1.56 -1.72 -16.01
N ILE A 21 -2.69 -1.60 -15.28
CA ILE A 21 -3.22 -2.65 -14.41
C ILE A 21 -4.56 -3.11 -15.03
N PRO A 22 -4.56 -4.13 -15.90
CA PRO A 22 -5.75 -4.56 -16.60
C PRO A 22 -6.88 -4.97 -15.64
N GLY A 23 -8.09 -4.45 -15.87
CA GLY A 23 -9.27 -4.76 -15.06
C GLY A 23 -9.31 -4.10 -13.68
N ASN A 24 -8.33 -3.24 -13.33
CA ASN A 24 -8.30 -2.54 -12.06
C ASN A 24 -8.81 -1.08 -12.23
N PRO A 25 -9.64 -0.55 -11.29
CA PRO A 25 -10.11 0.83 -11.33
C PRO A 25 -9.00 1.89 -11.27
N LEU A 26 -7.82 1.59 -10.72
CA LEU A 26 -6.66 2.48 -10.69
C LEU A 26 -6.10 2.74 -12.10
N GLY A 27 -6.29 1.79 -13.01
CA GLY A 27 -5.91 1.89 -14.41
C GLY A 27 -4.44 1.62 -14.69
N PHE A 28 -3.54 2.20 -13.92
CA PHE A 28 -2.09 2.05 -14.09
C PHE A 28 -1.34 2.31 -12.78
N THR A 29 -0.10 1.81 -12.70
CA THR A 29 0.91 2.19 -11.72
C THR A 29 2.03 2.94 -12.44
N TYR A 30 2.53 4.03 -11.89
CA TYR A 30 3.75 4.66 -12.40
C TYR A 30 4.97 3.85 -11.95
N VAL A 31 5.73 3.40 -12.93
CA VAL A 31 7.12 2.98 -12.76
C VAL A 31 8.00 4.19 -13.07
N TYR A 32 8.90 4.55 -12.16
CA TYR A 32 9.83 5.65 -12.43
C TYR A 32 11.17 5.10 -12.88
N VAL A 33 11.79 5.77 -13.86
CA VAL A 33 13.13 5.46 -14.34
C VAL A 33 14.06 6.59 -13.91
N LEU A 34 15.15 6.24 -13.22
CA LEU A 34 16.19 7.16 -12.83
C LEU A 34 17.48 6.78 -13.59
N THR A 35 17.93 7.68 -14.43
CA THR A 35 19.19 7.47 -15.16
C THR A 35 20.38 7.78 -14.26
N GLY A 36 21.23 6.78 -14.04
CA GLY A 36 22.53 6.89 -13.40
C GLY A 36 23.68 6.82 -14.42
N SER A 37 24.91 7.05 -13.99
CA SER A 37 26.08 6.98 -14.86
C SER A 37 26.40 5.57 -15.37
N GLU A 38 25.87 4.53 -14.73
CA GLU A 38 26.12 3.13 -15.07
C GLU A 38 24.88 2.40 -15.63
N GLY A 39 23.80 3.12 -15.91
CA GLY A 39 22.54 2.62 -16.42
C GLY A 39 21.33 2.97 -15.54
N PRO A 40 20.11 2.67 -16.02
CA PRO A 40 18.91 3.06 -15.33
C PRO A 40 18.61 2.13 -14.13
N VAL A 41 18.01 2.74 -13.09
CA VAL A 41 17.39 2.06 -11.95
C VAL A 41 15.90 2.40 -11.95
N LEU A 42 15.06 1.42 -11.68
CA LEU A 42 13.62 1.60 -11.61
C LEU A 42 13.15 1.83 -10.16
N ILE A 43 12.06 2.54 -10.00
CA ILE A 43 11.25 2.51 -8.79
C ILE A 43 9.95 1.82 -9.17
N ASP A 44 9.68 0.68 -8.53
CA ASP A 44 8.65 -0.30 -8.83
C ASP A 44 8.79 -0.93 -10.24
N THR A 45 7.93 -1.90 -10.57
CA THR A 45 8.02 -2.64 -11.83
C THR A 45 6.69 -2.77 -12.56
N GLY A 46 5.56 -2.66 -11.84
CA GLY A 46 4.22 -2.80 -12.41
C GLY A 46 3.60 -4.18 -12.18
N TRP A 47 2.38 -4.35 -12.68
CA TRP A 47 1.56 -5.55 -12.56
C TRP A 47 2.03 -6.67 -13.50
N ASP A 48 1.99 -7.94 -13.09
CA ASP A 48 2.31 -9.08 -13.96
C ASP A 48 1.21 -9.33 -15.02
N HIS A 49 1.42 -8.73 -16.17
CA HIS A 49 0.58 -8.88 -17.36
C HIS A 49 1.39 -8.55 -18.62
N ASP A 50 1.03 -9.17 -19.76
CA ASP A 50 1.77 -8.93 -21.00
C ASP A 50 1.67 -7.47 -21.48
N ASP A 51 0.49 -6.85 -21.38
CA ASP A 51 0.32 -5.43 -21.72
C ASP A 51 1.17 -4.52 -20.82
N ALA A 52 1.33 -4.88 -19.53
CA ALA A 52 2.16 -4.14 -18.58
C ALA A 52 3.65 -4.29 -18.93
N TRP A 53 4.10 -5.50 -19.25
CA TRP A 53 5.46 -5.76 -19.72
C TRP A 53 5.77 -4.98 -21.00
N ASP A 54 4.89 -5.04 -21.98
CA ASP A 54 5.00 -4.31 -23.23
C ASP A 54 5.07 -2.79 -23.01
N ALA A 55 4.25 -2.26 -22.10
CA ALA A 55 4.28 -0.85 -21.75
C ALA A 55 5.60 -0.44 -21.08
N LEU A 56 6.11 -1.27 -20.16
CA LEU A 56 7.41 -1.04 -19.51
C LEU A 56 8.55 -1.02 -20.54
N VAL A 57 8.63 -2.03 -21.42
CA VAL A 57 9.68 -2.11 -22.45
C VAL A 57 9.63 -0.93 -23.43
N LYS A 58 8.41 -0.60 -23.91
CA LYS A 58 8.22 0.58 -24.81
C LYS A 58 8.50 1.89 -24.09
N GLY A 59 8.14 1.97 -22.81
CA GLY A 59 8.46 3.13 -21.97
C GLY A 59 9.96 3.34 -21.80
N LEU A 60 10.70 2.29 -21.47
CA LEU A 60 12.17 2.33 -21.38
C LEU A 60 12.83 2.77 -22.70
N ALA A 61 12.35 2.25 -23.84
CA ALA A 61 12.88 2.68 -25.14
C ALA A 61 12.70 4.19 -25.38
N ARG A 62 11.66 4.82 -24.84
CA ARG A 62 11.46 6.28 -24.93
C ARG A 62 12.42 7.07 -24.05
N THR A 63 12.98 6.47 -23.00
CA THR A 63 14.02 7.08 -22.18
C THR A 63 15.42 6.91 -22.79
N GLY A 64 15.53 6.23 -23.93
CA GLY A 64 16.80 5.91 -24.58
C GLY A 64 17.48 4.65 -24.06
N HIS A 65 16.77 3.85 -23.24
CA HIS A 65 17.30 2.61 -22.65
C HIS A 65 16.52 1.38 -23.11
N THR A 66 17.17 0.23 -23.05
CA THR A 66 16.55 -1.09 -23.21
C THR A 66 16.31 -1.73 -21.84
N VAL A 67 15.44 -2.73 -21.78
CA VAL A 67 15.22 -3.46 -20.53
C VAL A 67 16.48 -4.18 -20.04
N GLN A 68 17.35 -4.62 -20.96
CA GLN A 68 18.62 -5.29 -20.65
C GLN A 68 19.65 -4.38 -19.97
N GLU A 69 19.49 -3.07 -20.10
CA GLU A 69 20.38 -2.08 -19.46
C GLU A 69 19.95 -1.72 -18.05
N VAL A 70 18.75 -2.17 -17.60
CA VAL A 70 18.28 -1.90 -16.25
C VAL A 70 19.15 -2.62 -15.23
N ARG A 71 19.84 -1.86 -14.39
CA ARG A 71 20.74 -2.39 -13.36
C ARG A 71 20.01 -2.95 -12.16
N GLY A 72 18.87 -2.33 -11.79
CA GLY A 72 18.12 -2.72 -10.61
C GLY A 72 16.79 -2.05 -10.49
N ALA A 73 16.00 -2.49 -9.52
CA ALA A 73 14.78 -1.84 -9.11
C ALA A 73 14.67 -1.73 -7.57
N VAL A 74 14.23 -0.57 -7.12
CA VAL A 74 13.81 -0.36 -5.73
C VAL A 74 12.30 -0.50 -5.69
N LEU A 75 11.82 -1.41 -4.86
CA LEU A 75 10.40 -1.69 -4.71
C LEU A 75 9.91 -0.91 -3.49
N THR A 76 8.90 -0.05 -3.70
CA THR A 76 8.33 0.75 -2.62
C THR A 76 7.67 -0.13 -1.57
N HIS A 77 7.01 -1.22 -2.01
CA HIS A 77 6.37 -2.20 -1.15
C HIS A 77 6.02 -3.49 -1.93
N PHE A 78 5.48 -4.51 -1.21
CA PHE A 78 5.30 -5.86 -1.79
C PHE A 78 4.05 -6.05 -2.65
N HIS A 79 3.14 -5.09 -2.83
CA HIS A 79 1.90 -5.30 -3.58
C HIS A 79 2.13 -5.67 -5.05
N PRO A 80 1.21 -6.45 -5.66
CA PRO A 80 1.43 -7.02 -6.99
C PRO A 80 1.59 -6.00 -8.12
N ASP A 81 0.98 -4.84 -8.01
CA ASP A 81 1.07 -3.77 -9.01
C ASP A 81 2.37 -2.94 -8.91
N HIS A 82 3.22 -3.25 -7.92
CA HIS A 82 4.56 -2.70 -7.76
C HIS A 82 5.64 -3.74 -8.05
N THR A 83 5.37 -5.01 -7.73
CA THR A 83 6.37 -6.09 -7.78
C THR A 83 6.13 -7.10 -8.90
N GLY A 84 4.99 -7.07 -9.58
CA GLY A 84 4.55 -8.12 -10.48
C GLY A 84 5.52 -8.46 -11.60
N LEU A 85 6.19 -7.47 -12.18
CA LEU A 85 7.14 -7.69 -13.28
C LEU A 85 8.58 -7.97 -12.82
N THR A 86 8.86 -8.07 -11.51
CA THR A 86 10.22 -8.29 -11.00
C THR A 86 10.87 -9.55 -11.53
N GLY A 87 10.12 -10.65 -11.70
CA GLY A 87 10.62 -11.89 -12.27
C GLY A 87 11.07 -11.71 -13.72
N ARG A 88 10.21 -11.13 -14.56
CA ARG A 88 10.51 -10.84 -15.98
C ARG A 88 11.69 -9.86 -16.13
N LEU A 89 11.73 -8.82 -15.28
CA LEU A 89 12.83 -7.86 -15.28
C LEU A 89 14.16 -8.53 -14.97
N ARG A 90 14.18 -9.36 -13.90
CA ARG A 90 15.41 -10.10 -13.51
C ARG A 90 15.85 -11.06 -14.59
N GLU A 91 14.94 -11.77 -15.24
CA GLU A 91 15.26 -12.66 -16.36
C GLU A 91 15.86 -11.90 -17.55
N ALA A 92 15.32 -10.72 -17.88
CA ALA A 92 15.74 -9.94 -19.04
C ALA A 92 17.07 -9.18 -18.85
N SER A 93 17.39 -8.72 -17.62
CA SER A 93 18.53 -7.81 -17.36
C SER A 93 19.50 -8.32 -16.30
N GLY A 94 19.11 -9.27 -15.44
CA GLY A 94 19.89 -9.60 -14.25
C GLY A 94 19.81 -8.55 -13.15
N ALA A 95 18.82 -7.65 -13.20
CA ALA A 95 18.66 -6.55 -12.27
C ALA A 95 18.60 -7.01 -10.80
N TRP A 96 19.31 -6.31 -9.91
CA TRP A 96 19.11 -6.45 -8.47
C TRP A 96 17.77 -5.85 -8.05
N LEU A 97 17.18 -6.38 -6.98
CA LEU A 97 15.92 -5.91 -6.41
C LEU A 97 16.14 -5.53 -4.96
N ALA A 98 15.80 -4.29 -4.60
CA ALA A 98 15.90 -3.79 -3.24
C ALA A 98 14.51 -3.49 -2.67
N MET A 99 14.28 -3.82 -1.41
CA MET A 99 13.04 -3.59 -0.69
C MET A 99 13.32 -3.49 0.82
N HIS A 100 12.43 -2.90 1.59
CA HIS A 100 12.57 -2.87 3.04
C HIS A 100 12.52 -4.28 3.64
N PRO A 101 13.34 -4.61 4.67
CA PRO A 101 13.39 -5.94 5.28
C PRO A 101 12.03 -6.49 5.73
N ALA A 102 11.15 -5.63 6.27
CA ALA A 102 9.82 -6.06 6.70
C ALA A 102 8.95 -6.57 5.54
N ASP A 103 9.01 -5.95 4.37
CA ASP A 103 8.26 -6.40 3.19
C ASP A 103 8.94 -7.58 2.48
N ILE A 104 10.27 -7.71 2.57
CA ILE A 104 10.98 -8.94 2.18
C ILE A 104 10.44 -10.11 2.99
N ALA A 105 10.34 -9.98 4.32
CA ALA A 105 9.80 -11.02 5.19
C ALA A 105 8.34 -11.39 4.86
N VAL A 106 7.50 -10.40 4.51
CA VAL A 106 6.13 -10.66 4.02
C VAL A 106 6.18 -11.43 2.71
N THR A 107 7.04 -11.05 1.77
CA THR A 107 7.20 -11.75 0.48
C THR A 107 7.62 -13.21 0.68
N GLU A 108 8.62 -13.46 1.52
CA GLU A 108 9.07 -14.81 1.88
C GLU A 108 7.93 -15.64 2.50
N HIS A 109 7.17 -15.04 3.42
CA HIS A 109 6.01 -15.68 4.04
C HIS A 109 4.96 -16.05 2.99
N LEU A 110 4.60 -15.14 2.09
CA LEU A 110 3.61 -15.38 1.04
C LEU A 110 4.04 -16.50 0.07
N LEU A 111 5.32 -16.54 -0.30
CA LEU A 111 5.88 -17.54 -1.19
C LEU A 111 6.05 -18.92 -0.51
N SER A 112 6.19 -18.96 0.82
CA SER A 112 6.25 -20.21 1.58
C SER A 112 4.91 -20.94 1.68
N ARG A 113 3.79 -20.30 1.33
CA ARG A 113 2.42 -20.82 1.45
C ARG A 113 1.88 -21.24 0.10
N ASP A 114 1.32 -22.45 0.01
CA ASP A 114 0.56 -22.86 -1.16
C ASP A 114 -0.82 -22.15 -1.21
N ASP A 115 -1.45 -22.21 -2.37
CA ASP A 115 -2.74 -21.57 -2.61
C ASP A 115 -3.84 -22.09 -1.68
N ASP A 116 -3.85 -23.40 -1.39
CA ASP A 116 -4.91 -24.00 -0.55
C ASP A 116 -4.77 -23.56 0.90
N THR A 117 -3.54 -23.38 1.38
CA THR A 117 -3.27 -22.83 2.71
C THR A 117 -3.72 -21.38 2.79
N ARG A 118 -3.35 -20.52 1.83
CA ARG A 118 -3.81 -19.12 1.79
C ARG A 118 -5.33 -18.99 1.75
N ARG A 119 -6.02 -19.87 1.01
CA ARG A 119 -7.48 -19.90 0.93
C ARG A 119 -8.13 -20.31 2.25
N ARG A 120 -7.58 -21.30 2.94
CA ARG A 120 -8.07 -21.68 4.29
C ARG A 120 -7.90 -20.53 5.28
N GLU A 121 -6.73 -19.91 5.30
CA GLU A 121 -6.44 -18.75 6.16
C GLU A 121 -7.42 -17.60 5.87
N LEU A 122 -7.68 -17.29 4.60
CA LEU A 122 -8.67 -16.28 4.21
C LEU A 122 -10.08 -16.65 4.69
N ALA A 123 -10.51 -17.90 4.55
CA ALA A 123 -11.81 -18.37 5.03
C ALA A 123 -11.94 -18.24 6.55
N ASP A 124 -10.88 -18.55 7.30
CA ASP A 124 -10.86 -18.41 8.75
C ASP A 124 -10.91 -16.94 9.17
N GLN A 125 -10.17 -16.07 8.48
CA GLN A 125 -10.22 -14.61 8.70
C GLN A 125 -11.62 -14.04 8.45
N MET A 126 -12.28 -14.46 7.35
CA MET A 126 -13.64 -14.01 7.03
C MET A 126 -14.64 -14.46 8.11
N ARG A 127 -14.52 -15.68 8.60
CA ARG A 127 -15.36 -16.20 9.69
C ARG A 127 -15.15 -15.39 10.97
N ALA A 128 -13.92 -15.17 11.36
CA ALA A 128 -13.57 -14.35 12.54
C ALA A 128 -14.05 -12.89 12.41
N ALA A 129 -14.08 -12.37 11.21
CA ALA A 129 -14.61 -11.03 10.91
C ALA A 129 -16.14 -10.95 10.94
N GLY A 130 -16.85 -12.11 10.97
CA GLY A 130 -18.31 -12.19 10.96
C GLY A 130 -18.94 -12.05 9.57
N PHE A 131 -18.19 -12.35 8.50
CA PHE A 131 -18.72 -12.31 7.14
C PHE A 131 -19.79 -13.39 6.92
N PRO A 132 -20.85 -13.09 6.11
CA PRO A 132 -21.79 -14.09 5.64
C PRO A 132 -21.08 -15.21 4.88
N ALA A 133 -21.60 -16.45 5.00
CA ALA A 133 -21.02 -17.61 4.32
C ALA A 133 -21.02 -17.44 2.78
N ASP A 134 -22.08 -16.84 2.23
CA ASP A 134 -22.18 -16.60 0.78
C ASP A 134 -21.12 -15.59 0.29
N ASP A 135 -20.90 -14.49 1.02
CA ASP A 135 -19.86 -13.50 0.71
C ASP A 135 -18.47 -14.17 0.80
N THR A 136 -18.24 -15.02 1.81
CA THR A 136 -16.99 -15.78 1.93
C THR A 136 -16.77 -16.73 0.76
N ALA A 137 -17.82 -17.47 0.36
CA ALA A 137 -17.75 -18.40 -0.79
C ALA A 137 -17.46 -17.65 -2.10
N GLU A 138 -18.13 -16.49 -2.33
CA GLU A 138 -17.89 -15.66 -3.52
C GLU A 138 -16.46 -15.12 -3.55
N LEU A 139 -15.94 -14.63 -2.41
CA LEU A 139 -14.56 -14.13 -2.33
C LEU A 139 -13.55 -15.24 -2.65
N LEU A 140 -13.77 -16.44 -2.10
CA LEU A 140 -12.92 -17.62 -2.36
C LEU A 140 -13.01 -18.11 -3.79
N ALA A 141 -14.15 -17.96 -4.48
CA ALA A 141 -14.31 -18.32 -5.89
C ALA A 141 -13.66 -17.28 -6.84
N GLY A 142 -13.36 -16.06 -6.33
CA GLY A 142 -12.78 -14.96 -7.08
C GLY A 142 -11.33 -15.19 -7.51
N PRO A 143 -10.74 -14.19 -8.20
CA PRO A 143 -9.34 -14.23 -8.60
C PRO A 143 -8.41 -14.44 -7.41
N ARG A 144 -7.40 -15.28 -7.61
CA ARG A 144 -6.38 -15.57 -6.60
C ARG A 144 -5.48 -14.37 -6.37
N TYR A 145 -4.99 -14.24 -5.14
CA TYR A 145 -3.91 -13.30 -4.85
C TYR A 145 -2.62 -13.80 -5.51
N SER A 146 -1.96 -12.93 -6.27
CA SER A 146 -0.66 -13.20 -6.87
C SER A 146 0.43 -12.60 -5.97
N PRO A 147 1.22 -13.41 -5.25
CA PRO A 147 2.34 -12.89 -4.48
C PRO A 147 3.43 -12.34 -5.40
N PRO A 148 4.37 -11.53 -4.89
CA PRO A 148 5.55 -11.12 -5.66
C PRO A 148 6.22 -12.35 -6.27
N PRO A 149 6.65 -12.31 -7.56
CA PRO A 149 7.18 -13.52 -8.23
C PRO A 149 8.55 -13.96 -7.71
N VAL A 150 9.31 -13.05 -7.09
CA VAL A 150 10.64 -13.33 -6.54
C VAL A 150 10.87 -12.59 -5.22
N VAL A 151 11.73 -13.13 -4.37
CA VAL A 151 12.21 -12.44 -3.17
C VAL A 151 13.27 -11.41 -3.58
N PRO A 152 13.18 -10.15 -3.14
CA PRO A 152 14.22 -9.15 -3.37
C PRO A 152 15.55 -9.51 -2.70
N ASP A 153 16.67 -9.14 -3.36
CA ASP A 153 18.02 -9.53 -2.92
C ASP A 153 18.59 -8.64 -1.83
N LEU A 154 18.25 -7.34 -1.90
CA LEU A 154 18.92 -6.31 -1.14
C LEU A 154 17.99 -5.69 -0.11
N PRO A 155 18.27 -5.83 1.19
CA PRO A 155 17.53 -5.12 2.21
C PRO A 155 17.88 -3.62 2.15
N LEU A 156 16.87 -2.77 2.05
CA LEU A 156 16.98 -1.32 2.04
C LEU A 156 16.32 -0.73 3.29
N ALA A 157 17.13 -0.44 4.30
CA ALA A 157 16.65 0.11 5.58
C ALA A 157 16.42 1.63 5.48
N ASP A 158 15.79 2.19 6.52
CA ASP A 158 15.60 3.64 6.67
C ASP A 158 16.90 4.43 6.53
N GLY A 159 16.88 5.54 5.82
CA GLY A 159 18.03 6.40 5.55
C GLY A 159 19.09 5.82 4.60
N ALA A 160 18.97 4.54 4.21
CA ALA A 160 19.93 3.91 3.32
C ALA A 160 19.94 4.58 1.93
N ARG A 161 21.15 4.66 1.33
CA ARG A 161 21.28 5.13 -0.06
C ARG A 161 21.07 3.97 -1.02
N VAL A 162 20.33 4.27 -2.09
CA VAL A 162 20.17 3.35 -3.21
C VAL A 162 21.46 3.34 -4.05
N ASP A 163 21.85 2.18 -4.57
CA ASP A 163 22.97 2.05 -5.50
C ASP A 163 22.62 2.67 -6.88
N LEU A 164 22.71 3.98 -6.94
CA LEU A 164 22.48 4.80 -8.14
C LEU A 164 23.62 5.82 -8.26
N PRO A 165 24.77 5.45 -8.88
CA PRO A 165 25.92 6.30 -8.97
C PRO A 165 25.61 7.67 -9.62
N GLY A 166 26.10 8.73 -8.99
CA GLY A 166 25.87 10.11 -9.43
C GLY A 166 24.61 10.75 -8.87
N ARG A 167 23.78 10.03 -8.08
CA ARG A 167 22.54 10.53 -7.50
C ARG A 167 22.49 10.30 -5.98
N ASP A 168 21.76 11.14 -5.27
CA ASP A 168 21.49 10.97 -3.83
C ASP A 168 20.03 10.56 -3.60
N LEU A 169 19.75 9.29 -3.89
CA LEU A 169 18.44 8.66 -3.64
C LEU A 169 18.47 7.90 -2.31
N ARG A 170 17.62 8.27 -1.39
CA ARG A 170 17.56 7.68 -0.03
C ARG A 170 16.18 7.09 0.28
N ALA A 171 16.20 5.96 0.94
CA ALA A 171 15.01 5.35 1.51
C ALA A 171 14.53 6.13 2.73
N VAL A 172 13.22 6.32 2.83
CA VAL A 172 12.50 6.82 4.01
C VAL A 172 11.48 5.76 4.37
N TRP A 173 11.68 5.08 5.48
CA TRP A 173 10.76 4.04 5.91
C TRP A 173 9.44 4.65 6.41
N THR A 174 8.35 4.26 5.77
CA THR A 174 7.00 4.79 6.01
C THR A 174 6.00 3.64 6.19
N PRO A 175 6.11 2.87 7.30
CA PRO A 175 5.23 1.74 7.54
C PRO A 175 3.76 2.15 7.67
N GLY A 176 2.86 1.21 7.42
CA GLY A 176 1.42 1.34 7.62
C GLY A 176 0.60 0.84 6.45
N HIS A 177 0.79 1.34 5.24
CA HIS A 177 0.18 0.76 4.03
C HIS A 177 0.66 -0.69 3.83
N THR A 178 1.95 -0.91 3.98
CA THR A 178 2.59 -2.20 4.27
C THR A 178 3.60 -2.03 5.40
N PRO A 179 4.04 -3.11 6.08
CA PRO A 179 5.03 -3.01 7.16
C PRO A 179 6.37 -2.43 6.71
N GLY A 180 6.73 -2.65 5.45
CA GLY A 180 8.00 -2.23 4.88
C GLY A 180 7.88 -1.16 3.79
N HIS A 181 6.76 -0.44 3.72
CA HIS A 181 6.63 0.62 2.71
C HIS A 181 7.78 1.63 2.79
N LEU A 182 8.30 2.01 1.63
CA LEU A 182 9.35 3.03 1.46
C LEU A 182 8.83 4.19 0.60
N CYS A 183 8.98 5.40 1.10
CA CYS A 183 9.15 6.57 0.24
C CYS A 183 10.63 6.69 -0.15
N LEU A 184 10.92 7.30 -1.31
CA LEU A 184 12.29 7.48 -1.77
C LEU A 184 12.56 8.97 -2.04
N HIS A 185 13.49 9.54 -1.31
CA HIS A 185 13.86 10.95 -1.40
C HIS A 185 15.06 11.14 -2.33
N LEU A 186 14.84 11.81 -3.46
CA LEU A 186 15.90 12.24 -4.38
C LEU A 186 16.31 13.67 -4.03
N ALA A 187 17.34 13.80 -3.21
CA ALA A 187 17.74 15.09 -2.64
C ALA A 187 18.26 16.07 -3.69
N ASP A 188 19.04 15.59 -4.66
CA ASP A 188 19.60 16.39 -5.75
C ASP A 188 18.54 16.90 -6.76
N GLY A 189 17.33 16.37 -6.73
CA GLY A 189 16.24 16.74 -7.63
C GLY A 189 15.02 17.38 -6.95
N GLY A 190 15.03 17.52 -5.63
CA GLY A 190 13.87 18.05 -4.88
C GLY A 190 12.59 17.23 -5.09
N ARG A 191 12.71 15.89 -5.17
CA ARG A 191 11.61 14.97 -5.48
C ARG A 191 11.47 13.92 -4.38
N LEU A 192 10.22 13.57 -4.10
CA LEU A 192 9.87 12.45 -3.22
C LEU A 192 8.97 11.48 -3.97
N PHE A 193 9.44 10.26 -4.19
CA PHE A 193 8.60 9.15 -4.66
C PHE A 193 7.83 8.62 -3.47
N THR A 194 6.53 8.78 -3.49
CA THR A 194 5.68 8.51 -2.32
C THR A 194 5.07 7.13 -2.31
N GLY A 195 5.30 6.34 -3.37
CA GLY A 195 4.64 5.04 -3.49
C GLY A 195 3.14 5.16 -3.30
N ASP A 196 2.60 4.30 -2.45
CA ASP A 196 1.20 4.33 -2.04
C ASP A 196 0.99 4.94 -0.64
N HIS A 197 2.01 5.61 -0.09
CA HIS A 197 1.89 6.23 1.24
C HIS A 197 1.16 7.58 1.19
N VAL A 198 1.40 8.39 0.17
CA VAL A 198 0.68 9.66 -0.05
C VAL A 198 0.25 9.76 -1.50
N LEU A 199 -1.06 9.79 -1.71
CA LEU A 199 -1.69 9.97 -3.01
C LEU A 199 -2.41 11.33 -3.07
N PRO A 200 -2.47 11.99 -4.24
CA PRO A 200 -2.92 13.38 -4.30
C PRO A 200 -4.40 13.61 -3.96
N ARG A 201 -5.26 12.60 -4.16
CA ARG A 201 -6.72 12.74 -3.93
C ARG A 201 -7.33 11.59 -3.15
N ILE A 202 -7.00 10.35 -3.50
CA ILE A 202 -7.50 9.19 -2.77
C ILE A 202 -6.70 8.99 -1.47
N THR A 203 -7.36 8.47 -0.44
CA THR A 203 -6.68 8.03 0.77
C THR A 203 -6.10 6.64 0.53
N PRO A 204 -4.81 6.42 0.78
CA PRO A 204 -4.22 5.10 0.70
C PRO A 204 -4.95 4.10 1.59
N HIS A 205 -5.08 2.86 1.10
CA HIS A 205 -5.65 1.79 1.89
C HIS A 205 -4.69 1.36 3.00
N VAL A 206 -5.18 1.32 4.23
CA VAL A 206 -4.47 0.73 5.38
C VAL A 206 -5.35 -0.36 5.95
N GLY A 207 -4.99 -1.61 5.72
CA GLY A 207 -5.80 -2.75 6.12
C GLY A 207 -5.09 -3.64 7.14
N GLN A 208 -5.86 -4.36 7.93
CA GLN A 208 -5.36 -5.34 8.89
C GLN A 208 -6.09 -6.66 8.77
N PHE A 209 -5.32 -7.71 8.48
CA PHE A 209 -5.67 -9.11 8.69
C PHE A 209 -4.37 -9.90 8.94
N PRO A 210 -4.34 -10.90 9.81
CA PRO A 210 -5.43 -11.41 10.66
C PRO A 210 -5.79 -10.48 11.83
N LEU A 211 -6.94 -10.74 12.48
CA LEU A 211 -7.45 -9.99 13.64
C LEU A 211 -6.80 -10.47 14.97
N THR A 212 -5.53 -10.79 14.97
CA THR A 212 -4.82 -11.28 16.16
C THR A 212 -4.33 -10.13 17.02
N ALA A 213 -4.16 -10.36 18.31
CA ALA A 213 -3.74 -9.32 19.26
C ALA A 213 -2.28 -8.86 19.05
N ASP A 214 -1.47 -9.71 18.42
CA ASP A 214 -0.05 -9.51 18.11
C ASP A 214 0.22 -8.95 16.70
N ALA A 215 -0.84 -8.64 15.95
CA ALA A 215 -0.72 -8.19 14.54
C ALA A 215 -0.25 -6.74 14.34
N GLY A 216 0.28 -6.06 15.37
CA GLY A 216 0.72 -4.67 15.27
C GLY A 216 -0.43 -3.65 15.17
N ASP A 217 -0.09 -2.40 14.87
CA ASP A 217 -1.05 -1.30 14.64
C ASP A 217 -0.69 -0.58 13.33
N PRO A 218 -1.11 -1.12 12.17
CA PRO A 218 -0.74 -0.56 10.88
C PRO A 218 -1.25 0.86 10.67
N LEU A 219 -2.41 1.23 11.24
CA LEU A 219 -2.91 2.59 11.11
C LEU A 219 -2.15 3.57 12.02
N GLY A 220 -1.78 3.17 13.23
CA GLY A 220 -0.90 3.96 14.09
C GLY A 220 0.45 4.22 13.45
N ASP A 221 1.06 3.19 12.85
CA ASP A 221 2.31 3.30 12.08
C ASP A 221 2.14 4.23 10.88
N PHE A 222 1.05 4.10 10.13
CA PHE A 222 0.73 4.95 8.99
C PHE A 222 0.62 6.42 9.38
N LEU A 223 -0.11 6.74 10.46
CA LEU A 223 -0.27 8.11 10.96
C LEU A 223 1.05 8.69 11.48
N ALA A 224 1.89 7.87 12.11
CA ALA A 224 3.24 8.29 12.51
C ALA A 224 4.10 8.59 11.27
N SER A 225 4.04 7.75 10.25
CA SER A 225 4.74 7.94 8.98
C SER A 225 4.28 9.20 8.23
N GLN A 226 2.98 9.53 8.25
CA GLN A 226 2.47 10.79 7.67
C GLN A 226 3.11 12.02 8.34
N ARG A 227 3.32 11.99 9.66
CA ARG A 227 4.02 13.08 10.38
C ARG A 227 5.48 13.16 9.95
N ILE A 228 6.18 12.01 9.89
CA ILE A 228 7.60 11.96 9.49
C ILE A 228 7.80 12.59 8.11
N ILE A 229 7.02 12.22 7.10
CA ILE A 229 7.17 12.78 5.75
C ILE A 229 6.71 14.23 5.67
N GLY A 230 5.67 14.63 6.40
CA GLY A 230 5.25 16.02 6.49
C GLY A 230 6.29 16.93 7.13
N ASP A 231 7.16 16.38 7.98
CA ASP A 231 8.24 17.09 8.67
C ASP A 231 9.60 17.01 7.97
N LEU A 232 9.67 16.35 6.81
CA LEU A 232 10.91 16.35 6.02
C LEU A 232 11.39 17.78 5.72
N PRO A 233 12.70 18.04 5.75
CA PRO A 233 13.25 19.32 5.37
C PRO A 233 12.79 19.72 3.96
N GLY A 234 12.15 20.89 3.84
CA GLY A 234 11.64 21.38 2.56
C GLY A 234 10.41 20.63 2.02
N ALA A 235 9.65 19.91 2.85
CA ALA A 235 8.48 19.11 2.44
C ALA A 235 7.53 19.85 1.47
N ASP A 236 7.25 21.12 1.72
CA ASP A 236 6.35 21.91 0.87
C ASP A 236 6.95 22.32 -0.48
N SER A 237 8.27 22.19 -0.64
CA SER A 237 9.00 22.46 -1.89
C SER A 237 9.24 21.19 -2.71
N LEU A 238 8.99 20.01 -2.16
CA LEU A 238 9.18 18.75 -2.86
C LEU A 238 8.10 18.54 -3.92
N VAL A 239 8.52 18.04 -5.07
CA VAL A 239 7.60 17.46 -6.06
C VAL A 239 7.36 16.01 -5.66
N CYS A 240 6.13 15.69 -5.28
CA CYS A 240 5.72 14.35 -4.91
C CYS A 240 5.35 13.55 -6.16
N LEU A 241 5.91 12.35 -6.27
CA LEU A 241 5.78 11.41 -7.38
C LEU A 241 5.14 10.11 -6.85
N PRO A 242 3.78 10.01 -6.84
CA PRO A 242 3.07 8.86 -6.32
C PRO A 242 3.01 7.73 -7.35
N SER A 243 2.72 6.51 -6.91
CA SER A 243 2.53 5.38 -7.82
C SER A 243 1.21 5.43 -8.58
N HIS A 244 0.21 6.15 -8.08
CA HIS A 244 -1.09 6.32 -8.72
C HIS A 244 -1.48 7.79 -8.86
N GLU A 245 -2.44 8.06 -9.77
CA GLU A 245 -3.02 9.37 -10.07
C GLU A 245 -2.07 10.32 -10.81
N ARG A 246 -1.48 11.33 -10.15
CA ARG A 246 -0.59 12.34 -10.75
C ARG A 246 0.37 12.92 -9.73
N ARG A 247 1.49 13.48 -10.20
CA ARG A 247 2.40 14.26 -9.36
C ARG A 247 1.68 15.45 -8.69
N PHE A 248 2.16 15.84 -7.52
CA PHE A 248 1.59 16.93 -6.73
C PHE A 248 2.66 17.63 -5.89
N GLY A 249 2.29 18.75 -5.27
CA GLY A 249 3.07 19.48 -4.27
C GLY A 249 2.26 19.69 -3.01
N GLY A 250 2.83 20.35 -2.00
CA GLY A 250 2.16 20.60 -0.72
C GLY A 250 2.05 19.35 0.15
N LEU A 251 3.14 18.60 0.23
CA LEU A 251 3.22 17.32 0.95
C LEU A 251 2.68 17.41 2.39
N ARG A 252 3.10 18.43 3.16
CA ARG A 252 2.65 18.63 4.55
C ARG A 252 1.13 18.78 4.66
N THR A 253 0.55 19.61 3.78
CA THR A 253 -0.90 19.81 3.74
C THR A 253 -1.61 18.50 3.41
N ARG A 254 -1.13 17.77 2.41
CA ARG A 254 -1.76 16.51 2.02
C ARG A 254 -1.65 15.43 3.10
N ALA A 255 -0.50 15.32 3.77
CA ALA A 255 -0.32 14.42 4.90
C ALA A 255 -1.29 14.75 6.06
N ALA A 256 -1.48 16.04 6.35
CA ALA A 256 -2.45 16.47 7.36
C ALA A 256 -3.90 16.13 6.99
N GLU A 257 -4.31 16.33 5.73
CA GLU A 257 -5.64 15.96 5.25
C GLU A 257 -5.89 14.43 5.36
N ILE A 258 -4.88 13.61 5.07
CA ILE A 258 -4.98 12.16 5.22
C ILE A 258 -5.14 11.79 6.70
N MET A 259 -4.38 12.40 7.59
CA MET A 259 -4.50 12.15 9.03
C MET A 259 -5.89 12.56 9.55
N GLU A 260 -6.40 13.73 9.16
CA GLU A 260 -7.74 14.20 9.52
C GLU A 260 -8.84 13.23 9.06
N HIS A 261 -8.75 12.74 7.81
CA HIS A 261 -9.67 11.73 7.30
C HIS A 261 -9.74 10.48 8.20
N HIS A 262 -8.60 9.99 8.70
CA HIS A 262 -8.58 8.83 9.58
C HIS A 262 -9.13 9.15 10.97
N GLU A 263 -8.88 10.34 11.53
CA GLU A 263 -9.49 10.75 12.80
C GLU A 263 -11.02 10.87 12.68
N ASP A 264 -11.55 11.42 11.58
CA ASP A 264 -12.98 11.45 11.29
C ASP A 264 -13.58 10.04 11.24
N ARG A 265 -12.86 9.09 10.60
CA ARG A 265 -13.28 7.70 10.54
C ARG A 265 -13.30 7.03 11.92
N LEU A 266 -12.31 7.31 12.78
CA LEU A 266 -12.30 6.83 14.17
C LEU A 266 -13.50 7.37 14.96
N ALA A 267 -13.81 8.65 14.79
CA ALA A 267 -14.97 9.29 15.43
C ALA A 267 -16.30 8.63 14.97
N GLU A 268 -16.44 8.33 13.67
CA GLU A 268 -17.61 7.64 13.12
C GLU A 268 -17.77 6.23 13.72
N ILE A 269 -16.68 5.45 13.82
CA ILE A 269 -16.68 4.13 14.44
C ILE A 269 -17.14 4.21 15.91
N LEU A 270 -16.58 5.13 16.68
CA LEU A 270 -16.95 5.29 18.08
C LEU A 270 -18.42 5.69 18.26
N LEU A 271 -18.92 6.58 17.41
CA LEU A 271 -20.34 6.97 17.42
C LEU A 271 -21.23 5.77 17.10
N LEU A 272 -20.87 4.98 16.09
CA LEU A 272 -21.60 3.75 15.73
C LEU A 272 -21.65 2.79 16.92
N LEU A 273 -20.50 2.45 17.52
CA LEU A 273 -20.42 1.51 18.63
C LEU A 273 -21.14 2.01 19.91
N ARG A 274 -21.16 3.33 20.14
CA ARG A 274 -21.94 3.92 21.25
C ARG A 274 -23.46 3.78 21.04
N THR A 275 -23.92 3.82 19.80
CA THR A 275 -25.35 3.77 19.47
C THR A 275 -25.88 2.35 19.29
N THR A 276 -25.07 1.44 18.74
CA THR A 276 -25.46 0.05 18.43
C THR A 276 -25.06 -0.95 19.51
N GLY A 277 -24.12 -0.58 20.39
CA GLY A 277 -23.47 -1.50 21.32
C GLY A 277 -22.35 -2.30 20.67
N ALA A 278 -21.97 -3.43 21.30
CA ALA A 278 -20.90 -4.27 20.82
C ALA A 278 -21.21 -4.88 19.44
N ALA A 279 -20.30 -4.70 18.47
CA ALA A 279 -20.46 -5.14 17.09
C ALA A 279 -19.28 -5.96 16.59
N THR A 280 -19.50 -6.91 15.67
CA THR A 280 -18.45 -7.60 14.93
C THR A 280 -17.77 -6.67 13.93
N LEU A 281 -16.66 -7.09 13.35
CA LEU A 281 -16.00 -6.31 12.29
C LEU A 281 -16.95 -6.10 11.09
N TRP A 282 -17.66 -7.15 10.67
CA TRP A 282 -18.64 -7.05 9.58
C TRP A 282 -19.77 -6.05 9.88
N GLU A 283 -20.37 -6.15 11.08
CA GLU A 283 -21.45 -5.25 11.51
C GLU A 283 -20.96 -3.80 11.57
N THR A 284 -19.76 -3.57 12.09
CA THR A 284 -19.14 -2.24 12.16
C THR A 284 -18.90 -1.71 10.73
N SER A 285 -18.21 -2.47 9.88
CA SER A 285 -17.91 -2.05 8.51
C SER A 285 -19.16 -1.71 7.69
N ARG A 286 -20.21 -2.53 7.84
CA ARG A 286 -21.49 -2.30 7.18
C ARG A 286 -22.19 -1.02 7.65
N GLY A 287 -21.98 -0.63 8.90
CA GLY A 287 -22.59 0.55 9.52
C GLY A 287 -21.92 1.87 9.19
N LEU A 288 -20.71 1.83 8.62
CA LEU A 288 -19.93 3.05 8.27
C LEU A 288 -20.38 3.64 6.92
N THR A 289 -20.04 4.92 6.74
CA THR A 289 -20.26 5.63 5.48
C THR A 289 -19.14 5.31 4.48
N TRP A 290 -19.50 4.79 3.32
CA TRP A 290 -18.59 4.49 2.22
C TRP A 290 -18.94 5.34 0.99
N ARG A 291 -17.95 5.62 0.14
CA ARG A 291 -18.17 6.36 -1.12
C ARG A 291 -19.24 5.72 -2.01
N ARG A 292 -19.36 4.38 -1.97
CA ARG A 292 -20.42 3.60 -2.62
C ARG A 292 -21.26 2.95 -1.52
N PRO A 293 -22.62 2.93 -1.63
CA PRO A 293 -23.45 2.21 -0.68
C PRO A 293 -22.98 0.78 -0.49
N TRP A 294 -22.97 0.29 0.74
CA TRP A 294 -22.50 -1.06 1.08
C TRP A 294 -23.16 -2.16 0.25
N ALA A 295 -24.48 -2.03 -0.01
CA ALA A 295 -25.23 -3.00 -0.81
C ALA A 295 -24.74 -3.10 -2.26
N ASP A 296 -24.19 -2.01 -2.81
CA ASP A 296 -23.71 -1.91 -4.18
C ASP A 296 -22.22 -2.27 -4.34
N MET A 297 -21.55 -2.59 -3.22
CA MET A 297 -20.15 -2.98 -3.23
C MET A 297 -20.01 -4.46 -3.59
N SER A 298 -19.01 -4.79 -4.42
CA SER A 298 -18.59 -6.17 -4.63
C SER A 298 -18.06 -6.79 -3.33
N VAL A 299 -18.10 -8.12 -3.23
CA VAL A 299 -17.57 -8.82 -2.05
C VAL A 299 -16.09 -8.48 -1.80
N ARG A 300 -15.28 -8.34 -2.86
CA ARG A 300 -13.89 -7.88 -2.74
C ARG A 300 -13.80 -6.46 -2.15
N SER A 301 -14.65 -5.53 -2.57
CA SER A 301 -14.68 -4.18 -2.01
C SER A 301 -15.11 -4.17 -0.55
N ARG A 302 -16.08 -5.02 -0.15
CA ARG A 302 -16.50 -5.20 1.24
C ARG A 302 -15.36 -5.79 2.09
N HIS A 303 -14.59 -6.73 1.54
CA HIS A 303 -13.41 -7.29 2.20
C HIS A 303 -12.35 -6.20 2.46
N MET A 304 -12.03 -5.38 1.45
CA MET A 304 -11.10 -4.26 1.60
C MET A 304 -11.59 -3.25 2.65
N ALA A 305 -12.87 -2.89 2.62
CA ALA A 305 -13.50 -2.00 3.59
C ALA A 305 -13.44 -2.58 5.02
N ALA A 306 -13.63 -3.89 5.17
CA ALA A 306 -13.50 -4.56 6.47
C ALA A 306 -12.04 -4.59 6.96
N ALA A 307 -11.08 -4.81 6.08
CA ALA A 307 -9.66 -4.73 6.44
C ALA A 307 -9.27 -3.33 6.94
N GLU A 308 -9.76 -2.28 6.28
CA GLU A 308 -9.57 -0.89 6.70
C GLU A 308 -10.26 -0.61 8.05
N THR A 309 -11.50 -1.08 8.24
CA THR A 309 -12.21 -0.96 9.52
C THR A 309 -11.45 -1.68 10.64
N ALA A 310 -10.85 -2.84 10.37
CA ALA A 310 -10.07 -3.59 11.35
C ALA A 310 -8.84 -2.79 11.83
N ALA A 311 -8.13 -2.12 10.93
CA ALA A 311 -7.02 -1.25 11.27
C ALA A 311 -7.46 -0.07 12.17
N HIS A 312 -8.61 0.53 11.88
CA HIS A 312 -9.18 1.58 12.74
C HIS A 312 -9.62 1.05 14.11
N LEU A 313 -10.28 -0.11 14.16
CA LEU A 313 -10.66 -0.74 15.44
C LEU A 313 -9.42 -1.08 16.26
N ARG A 314 -8.34 -1.56 15.64
CA ARG A 314 -7.07 -1.80 16.34
C ARG A 314 -6.52 -0.51 16.95
N LEU A 315 -6.47 0.58 16.20
CA LEU A 315 -6.00 1.87 16.73
C LEU A 315 -6.91 2.40 17.85
N THR A 316 -8.25 2.17 17.79
CA THR A 316 -9.13 2.54 18.91
C THR A 316 -8.87 1.69 20.16
N GLU A 317 -8.52 0.40 20.01
CA GLU A 317 -8.08 -0.46 21.14
C GLU A 317 -6.77 0.08 21.76
N GLU A 318 -5.76 0.38 20.94
CA GLU A 318 -4.47 0.92 21.41
C GLU A 318 -4.63 2.27 22.14
N ARG A 319 -5.59 3.09 21.70
CA ARG A 319 -5.93 4.36 22.36
C ARG A 319 -6.85 4.18 23.58
N GLY A 320 -7.27 2.97 23.93
CA GLY A 320 -8.18 2.70 25.03
C GLY A 320 -9.61 3.20 24.81
N LEU A 321 -10.00 3.48 23.56
CA LEU A 321 -11.33 4.01 23.18
C LEU A 321 -12.36 2.91 22.97
N THR A 322 -11.90 1.70 22.66
CA THR A 322 -12.73 0.50 22.54
C THR A 322 -12.13 -0.67 23.32
N THR A 323 -12.98 -1.63 23.65
CA THR A 323 -12.58 -2.93 24.23
C THR A 323 -13.06 -4.06 23.34
N ARG A 324 -12.23 -5.10 23.21
CA ARG A 324 -12.58 -6.32 22.51
C ARG A 324 -13.34 -7.24 23.46
N THR A 325 -14.47 -7.76 23.01
CA THR A 325 -15.38 -8.67 23.70
C THR A 325 -15.73 -9.85 22.77
N GLY A 326 -16.65 -10.71 23.15
CA GLY A 326 -17.03 -11.89 22.36
C GLY A 326 -16.05 -13.05 22.52
N THR A 327 -16.02 -13.95 21.54
CA THR A 327 -15.10 -15.10 21.52
C THR A 327 -13.91 -14.84 20.61
N PRO A 328 -12.78 -15.57 20.76
CA PRO A 328 -11.66 -15.46 19.84
C PRO A 328 -12.04 -15.69 18.37
N ASP A 329 -13.00 -16.59 18.11
CA ASP A 329 -13.48 -16.93 16.76
C ASP A 329 -14.47 -15.90 16.18
N LEU A 330 -15.05 -15.05 17.03
CA LEU A 330 -15.97 -13.99 16.63
C LEU A 330 -15.84 -12.79 17.59
N PRO A 331 -14.76 -12.02 17.49
CA PRO A 331 -14.55 -10.86 18.33
C PRO A 331 -15.59 -9.77 18.02
N ARG A 332 -15.93 -9.02 19.04
CA ARG A 332 -16.81 -7.84 18.98
C ARG A 332 -16.12 -6.68 19.66
N TRP A 333 -16.36 -5.49 19.18
CA TRP A 333 -15.82 -4.26 19.76
C TRP A 333 -16.94 -3.45 20.39
N ALA A 334 -16.66 -2.91 21.57
CA ALA A 334 -17.55 -1.99 22.27
C ALA A 334 -16.81 -0.69 22.60
N ALA A 335 -17.46 0.46 22.45
CA ALA A 335 -16.88 1.73 22.89
C ALA A 335 -16.74 1.74 24.42
N VAL A 336 -15.60 2.23 24.91
CA VAL A 336 -15.41 2.50 26.34
C VAL A 336 -16.35 3.65 26.73
N THR A 337 -17.15 3.42 27.78
CA THR A 337 -18.09 4.41 28.31
C THR A 337 -17.90 4.54 29.81
N GLY A 338 -18.00 5.75 30.35
CA GLY A 338 -17.87 5.99 31.78
C GLY A 338 -16.74 6.95 32.14
N PRO A 339 -16.45 7.15 33.45
CA PRO A 339 -15.48 8.11 33.93
C PRO A 339 -14.03 7.82 33.52
N ASP A 340 -13.75 6.61 33.04
CA ASP A 340 -12.43 6.16 32.58
C ASP A 340 -12.26 6.31 31.03
N ALA A 341 -13.24 6.88 30.33
CA ALA A 341 -13.09 7.14 28.90
C ALA A 341 -12.06 8.24 28.69
N PRO A 342 -10.98 8.01 27.88
CA PRO A 342 -10.06 9.06 27.52
C PRO A 342 -10.79 10.18 26.76
N ALA A 343 -10.37 11.44 27.04
CA ALA A 343 -10.99 12.66 26.51
C ALA A 343 -10.76 12.80 25.00
#